data_ff26d3bf9ee0c78b77cf9bb0a9da7893
#
_entry.id   ff26d3bf9ee0c78b77cf9bb0a9da7893
#
_cell.length_a   1.000
_cell.length_b   1.000
_cell.length_c   1.000
_cell.angle_alpha   90.00
_cell.angle_beta   90.00
_cell.angle_gamma   90.00
#
_symmetry.space_group_name_H-M   'P 1'
#
loop_
_entity.id
_entity.type
_entity.pdbx_description
1 polymer ?
#
loop_
_entity_poly.entity_id
_entity_poly.type
_entity_poly.pdbx_seq_one_letter_code
_entity_poly.pdbx_strand_id
1 'polypeptide(L)'
;MSKSIMVSLWFALLLPLSALAQENSSPHPELKRTVDALAGKWAGPMTARIPGMAPETFNWTMDCRSVALGAGASCANEGKASIGLLAESCLFAYDPAGKAVHYMCVSSMGEVHDHKGRWKDDKTLEFEPLRAGMMGQQITETLKWSFPDSHTLSKTSTVTMPDGSSMVFEFTGRRP
;
A
#
# COMPACT_ATOMS: atom_id res chain seq x y z
N MET A 1 2.91 68.37 41.48
CA MET A 1 3.36 67.54 40.35
C MET A 1 3.30 66.07 40.82
N SER A 2 2.21 65.41 40.51
CA SER A 2 1.97 64.05 40.89
C SER A 2 2.27 63.10 39.69
N LYS A 3 3.24 62.19 39.83
CA LYS A 3 3.57 61.22 38.82
C LYS A 3 2.75 59.93 39.07
N SER A 4 1.73 59.73 38.24
CA SER A 4 0.97 58.47 38.22
C SER A 4 1.82 57.41 37.55
N ILE A 5 2.14 56.36 38.31
CA ILE A 5 2.80 55.14 37.81
C ILE A 5 1.70 54.22 37.31
N MET A 6 1.64 54.05 35.99
CA MET A 6 0.73 53.11 35.33
C MET A 6 1.37 51.73 35.35
N VAL A 7 0.92 50.85 36.23
CA VAL A 7 1.36 49.46 36.29
C VAL A 7 0.53 48.68 35.28
N SER A 8 1.14 48.36 34.12
CA SER A 8 0.54 47.48 33.13
C SER A 8 0.63 46.03 33.61
N LEU A 9 -0.51 45.50 34.01
CA LEU A 9 -0.64 44.08 34.39
C LEU A 9 -0.75 43.24 33.12
N TRP A 10 0.38 42.64 32.70
CA TRP A 10 0.39 41.63 31.66
C TRP A 10 -0.11 40.33 32.28
N PHE A 11 -1.41 40.03 32.09
CA PHE A 11 -1.96 38.70 32.31
C PHE A 11 -1.45 37.81 31.21
N ALA A 12 -0.33 37.12 31.43
CA ALA A 12 0.08 35.98 30.62
C ALA A 12 -0.97 34.91 30.76
N LEU A 13 -1.84 34.77 29.76
CA LEU A 13 -2.75 33.67 29.59
C LEU A 13 -1.88 32.42 29.33
N LEU A 14 -1.41 31.79 30.37
CA LEU A 14 -0.92 30.43 30.36
C LEU A 14 -2.15 29.53 30.08
N LEU A 15 -2.55 29.44 28.80
CA LEU A 15 -3.35 28.33 28.37
C LEU A 15 -2.53 27.07 28.69
N PRO A 16 -3.05 26.15 29.54
CA PRO A 16 -2.43 24.86 29.61
C PRO A 16 -2.45 24.36 28.16
N LEU A 17 -1.29 24.14 27.55
CA LEU A 17 -1.11 23.14 26.53
C LEU A 17 -1.45 21.81 27.23
N SER A 18 -2.71 21.67 27.59
CA SER A 18 -3.28 20.38 27.88
C SER A 18 -2.96 19.59 26.64
N ALA A 19 -1.88 18.84 26.77
CA ALA A 19 -1.55 17.79 25.89
C ALA A 19 -2.85 17.34 25.20
N LEU A 20 -2.98 17.68 23.92
CA LEU A 20 -3.64 16.80 23.01
C LEU A 20 -2.81 15.53 23.12
N ALA A 21 -3.00 14.79 24.22
CA ALA A 21 -2.68 13.40 24.31
C ALA A 21 -3.43 12.87 23.10
N GLN A 22 -2.69 12.73 22.04
CA GLN A 22 -3.09 12.00 20.87
C GLN A 22 -3.40 10.63 21.48
N GLU A 23 -4.69 10.42 21.83
CA GLU A 23 -5.15 9.09 22.16
C GLU A 23 -4.54 8.26 21.05
N ASN A 24 -3.65 7.35 21.42
CA ASN A 24 -3.11 6.35 20.50
C ASN A 24 -4.33 5.55 20.05
N SER A 25 -5.07 6.09 19.10
CA SER A 25 -6.19 5.43 18.50
C SER A 25 -5.60 4.17 17.86
N SER A 26 -5.94 3.03 18.41
CA SER A 26 -5.52 1.76 17.85
C SER A 26 -5.81 1.77 16.35
N PRO A 27 -4.90 1.28 15.52
CA PRO A 27 -5.12 1.23 14.09
C PRO A 27 -6.48 0.60 13.76
N HIS A 28 -7.15 1.09 12.75
CA HIS A 28 -8.42 0.51 12.33
C HIS A 28 -8.28 -1.01 12.13
N PRO A 29 -9.23 -1.85 12.57
CA PRO A 29 -9.09 -3.30 12.56
C PRO A 29 -8.71 -3.89 11.19
N GLU A 30 -9.25 -3.36 10.09
CA GLU A 30 -8.89 -3.79 8.74
C GLU A 30 -7.46 -3.42 8.37
N LEU A 31 -6.98 -2.25 8.81
CA LEU A 31 -5.59 -1.86 8.60
C LEU A 31 -4.65 -2.74 9.43
N LYS A 32 -4.97 -2.92 10.71
CA LYS A 32 -4.18 -3.80 11.58
C LYS A 32 -4.07 -5.20 10.97
N ARG A 33 -5.18 -5.76 10.54
CA ARG A 33 -5.23 -7.04 9.84
C ARG A 33 -4.33 -7.06 8.59
N THR A 34 -4.38 -6.00 7.77
CA THR A 34 -3.56 -5.87 6.57
C THR A 34 -2.08 -5.82 6.93
N VAL A 35 -1.70 -5.02 7.94
CA VAL A 35 -0.33 -4.93 8.43
C VAL A 35 0.16 -6.28 8.95
N ASP A 36 -0.63 -6.95 9.79
CA ASP A 36 -0.29 -8.26 10.36
C ASP A 36 -0.14 -9.34 9.27
N ALA A 37 -1.01 -9.33 8.26
CA ALA A 37 -0.95 -10.27 7.14
C ALA A 37 0.28 -10.04 6.26
N LEU A 38 0.71 -8.79 6.07
CA LEU A 38 1.79 -8.43 5.15
C LEU A 38 3.17 -8.43 5.79
N ALA A 39 3.29 -8.08 7.07
CA ALA A 39 4.58 -7.83 7.71
C ALA A 39 5.53 -9.02 7.57
N GLY A 40 6.75 -8.74 7.10
CA GLY A 40 7.81 -9.72 6.88
C GLY A 40 8.33 -9.77 5.45
N LYS A 41 9.21 -10.74 5.22
CA LYS A 41 9.79 -10.96 3.90
C LYS A 41 9.06 -12.10 3.20
N TRP A 42 8.73 -11.87 1.95
CA TRP A 42 8.09 -12.82 1.07
C TRP A 42 8.98 -13.05 -0.14
N ALA A 43 9.13 -14.28 -0.56
CA ALA A 43 9.86 -14.63 -1.77
C ALA A 43 9.19 -15.79 -2.50
N GLY A 44 9.23 -15.76 -3.82
CA GLY A 44 8.67 -16.81 -4.64
C GLY A 44 8.59 -16.47 -6.12
N PRO A 45 8.04 -17.38 -6.92
CA PRO A 45 7.87 -17.16 -8.35
C PRO A 45 6.81 -16.10 -8.65
N MET A 46 7.14 -15.19 -9.57
CA MET A 46 6.24 -14.31 -10.28
C MET A 46 6.17 -14.81 -11.73
N THR A 47 4.97 -15.11 -12.20
CA THR A 47 4.75 -15.45 -13.61
C THR A 47 4.08 -14.27 -14.29
N ALA A 48 4.70 -13.76 -15.35
CA ALA A 48 4.18 -12.73 -16.23
C ALA A 48 3.72 -13.32 -17.56
N ARG A 49 2.49 -13.01 -17.98
CA ARG A 49 1.95 -13.32 -19.30
C ARG A 49 1.62 -12.02 -20.00
N ILE A 50 2.40 -11.69 -21.02
CA ILE A 50 2.27 -10.45 -21.80
C ILE A 50 1.88 -10.82 -23.23
N PRO A 51 0.88 -10.16 -23.85
CA PRO A 51 0.48 -10.44 -25.22
C PRO A 51 1.67 -10.38 -26.20
N GLY A 52 1.79 -11.38 -27.05
CA GLY A 52 2.88 -11.46 -28.02
C GLY A 52 4.22 -11.94 -27.48
N MET A 53 4.32 -12.22 -26.17
CA MET A 53 5.53 -12.75 -25.54
C MET A 53 5.28 -14.15 -24.98
N ALA A 54 6.33 -14.97 -24.91
CA ALA A 54 6.27 -16.21 -24.15
C ALA A 54 6.10 -15.91 -22.66
N PRO A 55 5.31 -16.69 -21.90
CA PRO A 55 5.23 -16.52 -20.46
C PRO A 55 6.61 -16.62 -19.81
N GLU A 56 6.89 -15.71 -18.88
CA GLU A 56 8.14 -15.66 -18.14
C GLU A 56 7.89 -15.88 -16.66
N THR A 57 8.73 -16.67 -16.00
CA THR A 57 8.71 -16.83 -14.54
C THR A 57 10.07 -16.41 -13.98
N PHE A 58 10.04 -15.52 -12.99
CA PHE A 58 11.22 -15.02 -12.30
C PHE A 58 10.98 -14.96 -10.79
N ASN A 59 12.05 -14.86 -10.02
CA ASN A 59 11.92 -14.70 -8.58
C ASN A 59 11.53 -13.26 -8.23
N TRP A 60 10.51 -13.14 -7.36
CA TRP A 60 10.03 -11.87 -6.82
C TRP A 60 10.14 -11.87 -5.32
N THR A 61 10.58 -10.76 -4.75
CA THR A 61 10.67 -10.57 -3.32
C THR A 61 9.83 -9.36 -2.88
N MET A 62 9.29 -9.43 -1.68
CA MET A 62 8.60 -8.33 -1.02
C MET A 62 9.11 -8.24 0.42
N ASP A 63 9.56 -7.06 0.84
CA ASP A 63 9.94 -6.76 2.23
C ASP A 63 8.96 -5.75 2.79
N CYS A 64 8.04 -6.21 3.63
CA CYS A 64 6.95 -5.41 4.19
C CYS A 64 7.17 -5.18 5.68
N ARG A 65 7.04 -3.93 6.11
CA ARG A 65 7.18 -3.53 7.51
C ARG A 65 6.09 -2.58 7.94
N SER A 66 5.70 -2.68 9.19
CA SER A 66 4.82 -1.71 9.83
C SER A 66 5.49 -0.33 9.87
N VAL A 67 4.73 0.72 9.59
CA VAL A 67 5.16 2.12 9.65
C VAL A 67 4.17 2.96 10.42
N ALA A 68 4.54 4.20 10.76
CA ALA A 68 3.67 5.15 11.45
C ALA A 68 3.00 4.55 12.71
N LEU A 69 3.79 3.86 13.56
CA LEU A 69 3.31 3.23 14.80
C LEU A 69 2.15 2.23 14.58
N GLY A 70 2.15 1.52 13.46
CA GLY A 70 1.11 0.54 13.09
C GLY A 70 -0.04 1.14 12.26
N ALA A 71 -0.02 2.44 11.98
CA ALA A 71 -1.02 3.09 11.14
C ALA A 71 -0.78 2.91 9.62
N GLY A 72 0.10 1.98 9.24
CA GLY A 72 0.37 1.62 7.85
C GLY A 72 1.38 0.49 7.72
N ALA A 73 1.57 0.03 6.49
CA ALA A 73 2.68 -0.83 6.10
C ALA A 73 3.38 -0.25 4.88
N SER A 74 4.70 -0.37 4.82
CA SER A 74 5.46 -0.11 3.59
C SER A 74 6.08 -1.40 3.09
N CYS A 75 6.05 -1.61 1.76
CA CYS A 75 6.64 -2.75 1.11
C CYS A 75 7.62 -2.28 0.02
N ALA A 76 8.81 -2.86 0.02
CA ALA A 76 9.75 -2.79 -1.10
C ALA A 76 9.72 -4.12 -1.83
N ASN A 77 9.41 -4.07 -3.11
CA ASN A 77 9.23 -5.26 -3.94
C ASN A 77 10.23 -5.22 -5.09
N GLU A 78 10.80 -6.34 -5.45
CA GLU A 78 11.74 -6.42 -6.57
C GLU A 78 11.83 -7.80 -7.20
N GLY A 79 12.19 -7.85 -8.46
CA GLY A 79 12.49 -9.06 -9.20
C GLY A 79 13.20 -8.74 -10.51
N LYS A 80 13.97 -9.71 -11.01
CA LYS A 80 14.71 -9.57 -12.26
C LYS A 80 14.05 -10.41 -13.34
N ALA A 81 13.44 -9.73 -14.30
CA ALA A 81 12.85 -10.31 -15.50
C ALA A 81 13.81 -10.13 -16.71
N SER A 82 13.48 -10.72 -17.85
CA SER A 82 14.25 -10.56 -19.10
C SER A 82 14.31 -9.11 -19.56
N ILE A 83 13.25 -8.34 -19.27
CA ILE A 83 13.16 -6.90 -19.59
C ILE A 83 13.96 -6.00 -18.63
N GLY A 84 14.55 -6.56 -17.56
CA GLY A 84 15.36 -5.82 -16.59
C GLY A 84 14.92 -6.01 -15.15
N LEU A 85 15.41 -5.13 -14.29
CA LEU A 85 15.01 -5.07 -12.89
C LEU A 85 13.65 -4.38 -12.77
N LEU A 86 12.69 -5.11 -12.21
CA LEU A 86 11.39 -4.56 -11.83
C LEU A 86 11.42 -4.29 -10.31
N ALA A 87 11.00 -3.11 -9.92
CA ALA A 87 10.93 -2.73 -8.51
C ALA A 87 9.69 -1.88 -8.24
N GLU A 88 9.13 -2.03 -7.04
CA GLU A 88 8.00 -1.24 -6.56
C GLU A 88 8.26 -0.78 -5.13
N SER A 89 7.88 0.46 -4.84
CA SER A 89 7.78 0.97 -3.48
C SER A 89 6.32 1.25 -3.17
N CYS A 90 5.80 0.57 -2.16
CA CYS A 90 4.38 0.58 -1.87
C CYS A 90 4.08 0.98 -0.43
N LEU A 91 2.90 1.56 -0.22
CA LEU A 91 2.37 1.94 1.08
C LEU A 91 0.94 1.45 1.22
N PHE A 92 0.63 0.87 2.38
CA PHE A 92 -0.72 0.53 2.78
C PHE A 92 -1.19 1.50 3.87
N ALA A 93 -2.39 2.05 3.68
CA ALA A 93 -3.06 2.92 4.63
C ALA A 93 -4.56 2.59 4.66
N TYR A 94 -5.30 3.12 5.64
CA TYR A 94 -6.75 2.97 5.70
C TYR A 94 -7.42 4.33 5.61
N ASP A 95 -8.41 4.45 4.72
CA ASP A 95 -9.30 5.60 4.62
C ASP A 95 -10.60 5.32 5.39
N PRO A 96 -10.82 5.95 6.56
CA PRO A 96 -12.05 5.75 7.33
C PRO A 96 -13.30 6.25 6.60
N ALA A 97 -13.19 7.29 5.77
CA ALA A 97 -14.31 7.86 5.03
C ALA A 97 -14.75 6.93 3.89
N GLY A 98 -13.79 6.42 3.13
CA GLY A 98 -14.03 5.45 2.06
C GLY A 98 -14.20 4.02 2.54
N LYS A 99 -13.91 3.73 3.83
CA LYS A 99 -13.91 2.38 4.41
C LYS A 99 -13.10 1.39 3.56
N ALA A 100 -11.90 1.80 3.16
CA ALA A 100 -11.05 1.03 2.26
C ALA A 100 -9.59 1.03 2.71
N VAL A 101 -8.90 -0.07 2.45
CA VAL A 101 -7.45 -0.14 2.48
C VAL A 101 -6.93 0.43 1.18
N HIS A 102 -6.08 1.45 1.25
CA HIS A 102 -5.35 1.97 0.10
C HIS A 102 -4.04 1.19 -0.06
N TYR A 103 -3.74 0.80 -1.27
CA TYR A 103 -2.48 0.23 -1.70
C TYR A 103 -1.89 1.16 -2.77
N MET A 104 -0.99 2.04 -2.34
CA MET A 104 -0.34 3.03 -3.18
C MET A 104 1.05 2.54 -3.56
N CYS A 105 1.36 2.50 -4.85
CA CYS A 105 2.64 2.04 -5.36
C CYS A 105 3.22 3.01 -6.39
N VAL A 106 4.55 3.09 -6.38
CA VAL A 106 5.35 3.63 -7.48
C VAL A 106 6.19 2.51 -8.03
N SER A 107 6.12 2.26 -9.33
CA SER A 107 6.90 1.22 -9.99
C SER A 107 8.11 1.77 -10.75
N SER A 108 9.11 0.91 -10.98
CA SER A 108 10.27 1.23 -11.84
C SER A 108 9.89 1.48 -13.30
N MET A 109 8.66 1.17 -13.69
CA MET A 109 8.11 1.47 -15.03
C MET A 109 7.48 2.86 -15.12
N GLY A 110 7.59 3.67 -14.04
CA GLY A 110 7.09 5.04 -13.98
C GLY A 110 5.59 5.16 -13.70
N GLU A 111 4.98 4.11 -13.19
CA GLU A 111 3.56 4.08 -12.85
C GLU A 111 3.34 4.47 -11.40
N VAL A 112 2.20 5.11 -11.16
CA VAL A 112 1.66 5.38 -9.82
C VAL A 112 0.29 4.75 -9.75
N HIS A 113 0.11 3.84 -8.80
CA HIS A 113 -1.14 3.15 -8.54
C HIS A 113 -1.66 3.51 -7.16
N ASP A 114 -2.97 3.70 -7.04
CA ASP A 114 -3.67 3.85 -5.75
C ASP A 114 -4.93 2.97 -5.78
N HIS A 115 -4.77 1.72 -5.42
CA HIS A 115 -5.85 0.76 -5.35
C HIS A 115 -6.62 0.90 -4.03
N LYS A 116 -7.95 0.81 -4.10
CA LYS A 116 -8.85 0.74 -2.95
C LYS A 116 -9.31 -0.68 -2.76
N GLY A 117 -9.00 -1.26 -1.63
CA GLY A 117 -9.28 -2.66 -1.32
C GLY A 117 -10.15 -2.84 -0.09
N ARG A 118 -10.82 -4.00 -0.02
CA ARG A 118 -11.58 -4.46 1.16
C ARG A 118 -11.33 -5.95 1.38
N TRP A 119 -11.27 -6.33 2.64
CA TRP A 119 -11.27 -7.73 2.99
C TRP A 119 -12.65 -8.33 2.70
N LYS A 120 -12.70 -9.27 1.76
CA LYS A 120 -13.91 -9.99 1.39
C LYS A 120 -14.26 -11.08 2.41
N ASP A 121 -13.23 -11.73 2.90
CA ASP A 121 -13.27 -12.78 3.91
C ASP A 121 -11.95 -12.79 4.69
N ASP A 122 -11.73 -13.81 5.53
CA ASP A 122 -10.54 -13.89 6.39
C ASP A 122 -9.22 -14.08 5.63
N LYS A 123 -9.25 -14.36 4.36
CA LYS A 123 -8.07 -14.71 3.57
C LYS A 123 -7.92 -13.90 2.28
N THR A 124 -8.90 -13.08 1.94
CA THR A 124 -8.95 -12.43 0.63
C THR A 124 -9.10 -10.93 0.76
N LEU A 125 -8.14 -10.18 0.24
CA LEU A 125 -8.19 -8.74 0.03
C LEU A 125 -8.40 -8.49 -1.46
N GLU A 126 -9.57 -7.97 -1.82
CA GLU A 126 -9.93 -7.61 -3.19
C GLU A 126 -9.87 -6.10 -3.36
N PHE A 127 -9.39 -5.66 -4.51
CA PHE A 127 -9.28 -4.24 -4.86
C PHE A 127 -10.29 -3.90 -5.96
N GLU A 128 -10.81 -2.69 -5.88
CA GLU A 128 -11.65 -2.12 -6.94
C GLU A 128 -10.82 -2.00 -8.24
N PRO A 129 -11.43 -2.18 -9.43
CA PRO A 129 -10.72 -1.96 -10.67
C PRO A 129 -10.18 -0.54 -10.75
N LEU A 130 -8.88 -0.41 -11.01
CA LEU A 130 -8.18 0.87 -11.11
C LEU A 130 -8.01 1.25 -12.58
N ARG A 131 -8.34 2.49 -12.91
CA ARG A 131 -7.92 3.11 -14.18
C ARG A 131 -6.64 3.90 -13.93
N ALA A 132 -5.59 3.56 -14.65
CA ALA A 132 -4.28 4.17 -14.50
C ALA A 132 -3.62 4.43 -15.86
N GLY A 133 -2.53 5.20 -15.84
CA GLY A 133 -1.66 5.38 -16.99
C GLY A 133 -0.49 4.40 -16.91
N MET A 134 -0.24 3.64 -17.97
CA MET A 134 0.93 2.78 -18.11
C MET A 134 1.54 2.99 -19.47
N MET A 135 2.85 3.30 -19.55
CA MET A 135 3.59 3.51 -20.81
C MET A 135 2.88 4.47 -21.78
N GLY A 136 2.24 5.53 -21.26
CA GLY A 136 1.50 6.52 -22.04
C GLY A 136 0.10 6.09 -22.51
N GLN A 137 -0.38 4.92 -22.07
CA GLN A 137 -1.72 4.42 -22.39
C GLN A 137 -2.60 4.37 -21.15
N GLN A 138 -3.92 4.51 -21.33
CA GLN A 138 -4.89 4.26 -20.25
C GLN A 138 -5.16 2.77 -20.14
N ILE A 139 -5.01 2.23 -18.95
CA ILE A 139 -5.26 0.83 -18.65
C ILE A 139 -6.35 0.67 -17.61
N THR A 140 -6.88 -0.54 -17.48
CA THR A 140 -7.68 -0.97 -16.34
C THR A 140 -6.97 -2.12 -15.66
N GLU A 141 -6.67 -1.98 -14.36
CA GLU A 141 -6.08 -3.04 -13.57
C GLU A 141 -7.08 -3.60 -12.57
N THR A 142 -7.13 -4.93 -12.47
CA THR A 142 -7.79 -5.65 -11.38
C THR A 142 -6.75 -6.37 -10.55
N LEU A 143 -6.89 -6.28 -9.23
CA LEU A 143 -5.91 -6.82 -8.30
C LEU A 143 -6.62 -7.61 -7.19
N LYS A 144 -6.06 -8.77 -6.87
CA LYS A 144 -6.54 -9.64 -5.79
C LYS A 144 -5.35 -10.23 -5.04
N TRP A 145 -5.45 -10.21 -3.71
CA TRP A 145 -4.49 -10.85 -2.81
C TRP A 145 -5.18 -11.92 -1.98
N SER A 146 -4.52 -13.04 -1.80
CA SER A 146 -5.01 -14.15 -1.01
C SER A 146 -3.93 -14.63 -0.04
N PHE A 147 -4.34 -14.90 1.20
CA PHE A 147 -3.50 -15.38 2.29
C PHE A 147 -4.06 -16.75 2.76
N PRO A 148 -3.79 -17.85 2.04
CA PRO A 148 -4.32 -19.17 2.39
C PRO A 148 -3.98 -19.59 3.82
N ASP A 149 -2.78 -19.21 4.27
CA ASP A 149 -2.25 -19.41 5.61
C ASP A 149 -1.29 -18.28 5.99
N SER A 150 -0.71 -18.32 7.20
CA SER A 150 0.20 -17.27 7.71
C SER A 150 1.54 -17.19 6.97
N HIS A 151 1.89 -18.16 6.13
CA HIS A 151 3.18 -18.24 5.45
C HIS A 151 3.07 -18.18 3.92
N THR A 152 1.86 -18.09 3.39
CA THR A 152 1.61 -18.08 1.93
C THR A 152 0.82 -16.83 1.53
N LEU A 153 1.33 -16.09 0.56
CA LEU A 153 0.68 -14.98 -0.10
C LEU A 153 0.58 -15.27 -1.60
N SER A 154 -0.62 -15.16 -2.16
CA SER A 154 -0.82 -15.14 -3.61
C SER A 154 -1.35 -13.76 -4.03
N LYS A 155 -0.76 -13.20 -5.08
CA LYS A 155 -1.18 -11.93 -5.70
C LYS A 155 -1.46 -12.21 -7.17
N THR A 156 -2.62 -11.78 -7.66
CA THR A 156 -2.95 -11.79 -9.09
C THR A 156 -3.31 -10.38 -9.52
N SER A 157 -2.63 -9.88 -10.53
CA SER A 157 -2.94 -8.62 -11.22
C SER A 157 -3.25 -8.92 -12.68
N THR A 158 -4.32 -8.31 -13.19
CA THR A 158 -4.68 -8.34 -14.61
C THR A 158 -4.78 -6.91 -15.09
N VAL A 159 -3.94 -6.55 -16.05
CA VAL A 159 -3.89 -5.24 -16.67
C VAL A 159 -4.49 -5.35 -18.07
N THR A 160 -5.64 -4.70 -18.29
CA THR A 160 -6.33 -4.69 -19.59
C THR A 160 -6.00 -3.41 -20.35
N MET A 161 -5.49 -3.57 -21.55
CA MET A 161 -5.12 -2.52 -22.48
C MET A 161 -6.35 -1.98 -23.24
N PRO A 162 -6.28 -0.79 -23.88
CA PRO A 162 -7.40 -0.22 -24.63
C PRO A 162 -7.89 -1.08 -25.79
N ASP A 163 -7.03 -1.90 -26.38
CA ASP A 163 -7.36 -2.84 -27.46
C ASP A 163 -8.02 -4.14 -26.98
N GLY A 164 -8.21 -4.28 -25.64
CA GLY A 164 -8.79 -5.47 -25.02
C GLY A 164 -7.79 -6.58 -24.72
N SER A 165 -6.53 -6.45 -25.12
CA SER A 165 -5.48 -7.39 -24.71
C SER A 165 -5.20 -7.26 -23.21
N SER A 166 -4.69 -8.33 -22.58
CA SER A 166 -4.43 -8.31 -21.15
C SER A 166 -3.07 -8.89 -20.79
N MET A 167 -2.37 -8.21 -19.90
CA MET A 167 -1.21 -8.75 -19.20
C MET A 167 -1.68 -9.34 -17.86
N VAL A 168 -1.14 -10.49 -17.50
CA VAL A 168 -1.46 -11.15 -16.22
C VAL A 168 -0.17 -11.40 -15.46
N PHE A 169 -0.16 -11.00 -14.19
CA PHE A 169 0.94 -11.22 -13.26
C PHE A 169 0.44 -12.05 -12.09
N GLU A 170 1.08 -13.19 -11.85
CA GLU A 170 0.73 -14.11 -10.76
C GLU A 170 1.96 -14.34 -9.89
N PHE A 171 1.84 -13.97 -8.64
CA PHE A 171 2.88 -14.17 -7.62
C PHE A 171 2.39 -15.14 -6.56
N THR A 172 3.25 -16.08 -6.16
CA THR A 172 3.03 -16.89 -4.97
C THR A 172 4.28 -16.84 -4.12
N GLY A 173 4.23 -16.04 -3.07
CA GLY A 173 5.32 -15.85 -2.12
C GLY A 173 5.14 -16.68 -0.87
N ARG A 174 6.27 -17.09 -0.29
CA ARG A 174 6.33 -17.68 1.05
C ARG A 174 7.23 -16.83 1.93
N ARG A 175 6.88 -16.75 3.21
CA ARG A 175 7.76 -16.24 4.24
C ARG A 175 8.32 -17.38 5.08
N PRO A 176 9.60 -17.29 5.51
CA PRO A 176 10.24 -18.28 6.36
C PRO A 176 9.55 -18.45 7.71
#